data_e87af9dfd13597776e577648c739d071
#
_entry.id   e87af9dfd13597776e577648c739d071
#
_cell.length_a   1.000
_cell.length_b   1.000
_cell.length_c   1.000
_cell.angle_alpha   90.00
_cell.angle_beta   90.00
_cell.angle_gamma   90.00
#
_symmetry.space_group_name_H-M   'P 1'
#
loop_
_entity.id
_entity.type
_entity.pdbx_description
1 polymer ?
#
loop_
_entity_poly.entity_id
_entity_poly.type
_entity_poly.pdbx_seq_one_letter_code
_entity_poly.pdbx_strand_id
1 'polypeptide(L)'
;LYPQLSVQTKEAIEKAIVEKGLKPSFDERYNWFVNAVHNWSQVCHAGVTYGALAIWEKEPELSRTVINRAIDKISIPMGHYAPDGAYPEGIGYWDYGTSFNAMFLSAIEKAFGTDYGLSELPGFLKTGEYILHAVTPNLKHFAYSDNGGTAFLAPTMFWFYDKTKDASILYNQVQLYKKDGQKRIKKNRLAPAMLLW
;
A
#
# COMPACT_ATOMS: atom_id res chain seq x y z
N LEU A 1 10.59 18.14 -7.35
CA LEU A 1 12.01 17.89 -7.09
C LEU A 1 12.76 17.31 -8.29
N TYR A 2 12.22 16.25 -8.96
CA TYR A 2 12.91 15.57 -10.07
C TYR A 2 13.36 16.52 -11.21
N PRO A 3 12.54 17.47 -11.70
CA PRO A 3 12.97 18.41 -12.75
C PRO A 3 14.19 19.26 -12.39
N GLN A 4 14.42 19.49 -11.10
CA GLN A 4 15.49 20.32 -10.56
C GLN A 4 16.82 19.57 -10.37
N LEU A 5 16.83 18.26 -10.55
CA LEU A 5 18.04 17.45 -10.42
C LEU A 5 18.97 17.62 -11.64
N SER A 6 20.28 17.42 -11.43
CA SER A 6 21.23 17.37 -12.53
C SER A 6 20.96 16.19 -13.46
N VAL A 7 21.42 16.27 -14.70
CA VAL A 7 21.29 15.17 -15.66
C VAL A 7 21.91 13.89 -15.12
N GLN A 8 23.11 13.96 -14.59
CA GLN A 8 23.82 12.80 -14.01
C GLN A 8 23.03 12.15 -12.87
N THR A 9 22.39 12.99 -12.00
CA THR A 9 21.58 12.47 -10.90
C THR A 9 20.32 11.77 -11.41
N LYS A 10 19.66 12.32 -12.44
CA LYS A 10 18.49 11.71 -13.07
C LYS A 10 18.85 10.35 -13.66
N GLU A 11 19.90 10.28 -14.45
CA GLU A 11 20.39 9.04 -15.06
C GLU A 11 20.76 7.99 -14.01
N ALA A 12 21.40 8.40 -12.91
CA ALA A 12 21.75 7.49 -11.83
C ALA A 12 20.51 6.91 -11.14
N ILE A 13 19.47 7.73 -10.91
CA ILE A 13 18.20 7.30 -10.32
C ILE A 13 17.49 6.32 -11.27
N GLU A 14 17.35 6.68 -12.53
CA GLU A 14 16.67 5.86 -13.54
C GLU A 14 17.38 4.51 -13.72
N LYS A 15 18.70 4.53 -13.84
CA LYS A 15 19.52 3.31 -13.91
C LYS A 15 19.34 2.45 -12.65
N ALA A 16 19.29 3.06 -11.45
CA ALA A 16 19.08 2.31 -10.22
C ALA A 16 17.69 1.67 -10.17
N ILE A 17 16.63 2.36 -10.62
CA ILE A 17 15.29 1.79 -10.73
C ILE A 17 15.33 0.55 -11.63
N VAL A 18 15.90 0.65 -12.81
CA VAL A 18 15.97 -0.46 -13.76
C VAL A 18 16.81 -1.61 -13.24
N GLU A 19 18.08 -1.34 -12.90
CA GLU A 19 19.08 -2.39 -12.64
C GLU A 19 18.97 -2.99 -11.23
N LYS A 20 18.48 -2.21 -10.23
CA LYS A 20 18.40 -2.66 -8.84
C LYS A 20 16.96 -2.95 -8.38
N GLY A 21 15.96 -2.50 -9.13
CA GLY A 21 14.55 -2.69 -8.79
C GLY A 21 13.84 -3.60 -9.79
N LEU A 22 13.68 -3.15 -11.03
CA LEU A 22 12.79 -3.82 -11.97
C LEU A 22 13.36 -5.12 -12.53
N LYS A 23 14.59 -5.10 -13.06
CA LYS A 23 15.22 -6.31 -13.62
C LYS A 23 15.39 -7.44 -12.60
N PRO A 24 15.89 -7.19 -11.37
CA PRO A 24 15.99 -8.24 -10.36
C PRO A 24 14.64 -8.86 -9.99
N SER A 25 13.53 -8.14 -10.13
CA SER A 25 12.20 -8.69 -9.88
C SER A 25 11.77 -9.82 -10.81
N PHE A 26 12.54 -10.09 -11.88
CA PHE A 26 12.35 -11.24 -12.76
C PHE A 26 13.35 -12.38 -12.51
N ASP A 27 14.37 -12.15 -11.69
CA ASP A 27 15.35 -13.16 -11.31
C ASP A 27 14.78 -14.09 -10.23
N GLU A 28 14.78 -15.39 -10.47
CA GLU A 28 14.23 -16.40 -9.56
C GLU A 28 14.84 -16.36 -8.15
N ARG A 29 16.07 -15.84 -8.02
CA ARG A 29 16.72 -15.64 -6.72
C ARG A 29 16.07 -14.57 -5.86
N TYR A 30 15.32 -13.62 -6.46
CA TYR A 30 14.78 -12.45 -5.79
C TYR A 30 13.27 -12.27 -5.96
N ASN A 31 12.63 -12.99 -6.89
CA ASN A 31 11.23 -12.80 -7.27
C ASN A 31 10.23 -13.61 -6.44
N TRP A 32 10.66 -14.22 -5.36
CA TRP A 32 9.82 -15.04 -4.48
C TRP A 32 8.54 -14.32 -4.02
N PHE A 33 8.58 -12.99 -3.92
CA PHE A 33 7.44 -12.18 -3.51
C PHE A 33 6.27 -12.23 -4.53
N VAL A 34 6.54 -12.57 -5.78
CA VAL A 34 5.55 -12.53 -6.87
C VAL A 34 4.35 -13.43 -6.58
N ASN A 35 4.57 -14.58 -5.97
CA ASN A 35 3.52 -15.53 -5.62
C ASN A 35 3.35 -15.66 -4.09
N ALA A 36 3.93 -14.76 -3.30
CA ALA A 36 3.77 -14.80 -1.86
C ALA A 36 2.35 -14.37 -1.46
N VAL A 37 1.83 -15.03 -0.42
CA VAL A 37 0.47 -14.85 0.08
C VAL A 37 0.35 -13.81 1.21
N HIS A 38 1.41 -13.11 1.55
CA HIS A 38 1.51 -12.21 2.69
C HIS A 38 1.95 -10.78 2.29
N ASN A 39 2.10 -9.89 3.26
CA ASN A 39 2.36 -8.47 3.07
C ASN A 39 3.53 -8.14 2.11
N TRP A 40 4.59 -8.95 2.04
CA TRP A 40 5.70 -8.70 1.13
C TRP A 40 5.30 -8.69 -0.34
N SER A 41 4.33 -9.50 -0.75
CA SER A 41 3.79 -9.45 -2.11
C SER A 41 3.17 -8.07 -2.38
N GLN A 42 2.35 -7.55 -1.47
CA GLN A 42 1.72 -6.24 -1.59
C GLN A 42 2.77 -5.11 -1.67
N VAL A 43 3.75 -5.13 -0.75
CA VAL A 43 4.81 -4.11 -0.68
C VAL A 43 5.70 -4.12 -1.91
N CYS A 44 6.15 -5.30 -2.34
CA CYS A 44 7.07 -5.39 -3.48
C CYS A 44 6.36 -5.07 -4.80
N HIS A 45 5.13 -5.56 -5.02
CA HIS A 45 4.37 -5.21 -6.21
C HIS A 45 4.09 -3.70 -6.30
N ALA A 46 3.72 -3.06 -5.18
CA ALA A 46 3.59 -1.61 -5.15
C ALA A 46 4.91 -0.91 -5.50
N GLY A 47 6.01 -1.32 -4.86
CA GLY A 47 7.32 -0.71 -5.07
C GLY A 47 7.81 -0.80 -6.51
N VAL A 48 7.74 -1.99 -7.14
CA VAL A 48 8.17 -2.16 -8.54
C VAL A 48 7.23 -1.43 -9.51
N THR A 49 5.93 -1.34 -9.19
CA THR A 49 4.96 -0.57 -10.00
C THR A 49 5.26 0.92 -9.98
N TYR A 50 5.55 1.49 -8.80
CA TYR A 50 5.97 2.90 -8.72
C TYR A 50 7.28 3.15 -9.50
N GLY A 51 8.25 2.23 -9.40
CA GLY A 51 9.46 2.29 -10.21
C GLY A 51 9.17 2.27 -11.71
N ALA A 52 8.30 1.36 -12.15
CA ALA A 52 7.92 1.21 -13.56
C ALA A 52 7.18 2.46 -14.08
N LEU A 53 6.23 3.01 -13.30
CA LEU A 53 5.53 4.24 -13.65
C LEU A 53 6.50 5.44 -13.76
N ALA A 54 7.50 5.52 -12.89
CA ALA A 54 8.46 6.61 -12.89
C ALA A 54 9.39 6.63 -14.11
N ILE A 55 9.59 5.48 -14.77
CA ILE A 55 10.48 5.37 -15.95
C ILE A 55 9.73 4.97 -17.24
N TRP A 56 8.40 5.04 -17.21
CA TRP A 56 7.52 4.58 -18.29
C TRP A 56 7.96 5.11 -19.68
N GLU A 57 8.28 6.39 -19.77
CA GLU A 57 8.65 7.03 -21.02
C GLU A 57 9.98 6.52 -21.59
N LYS A 58 10.90 6.02 -20.74
CA LYS A 58 12.22 5.54 -21.14
C LYS A 58 12.27 4.03 -21.36
N GLU A 59 11.54 3.29 -20.56
CA GLU A 59 11.53 1.82 -20.56
C GLU A 59 10.08 1.28 -20.66
N PRO A 60 9.33 1.61 -21.73
CA PRO A 60 7.90 1.32 -21.82
C PRO A 60 7.58 -0.18 -21.77
N GLU A 61 8.36 -1.02 -22.44
CA GLU A 61 8.10 -2.46 -22.50
C GLU A 61 8.41 -3.16 -21.16
N LEU A 62 9.51 -2.78 -20.52
CA LEU A 62 9.81 -3.28 -19.17
C LEU A 62 8.75 -2.83 -18.16
N SER A 63 8.37 -1.56 -18.22
CA SER A 63 7.34 -0.99 -17.35
C SER A 63 5.99 -1.68 -17.51
N ARG A 64 5.55 -1.91 -18.75
CA ARG A 64 4.33 -2.64 -19.07
C ARG A 64 4.35 -4.05 -18.49
N THR A 65 5.45 -4.76 -18.69
CA THR A 65 5.61 -6.14 -18.20
C THR A 65 5.54 -6.23 -16.69
N VAL A 66 6.21 -5.30 -15.99
CA VAL A 66 6.19 -5.22 -14.52
C VAL A 66 4.78 -4.93 -14.00
N ILE A 67 4.09 -3.93 -14.58
CA ILE A 67 2.77 -3.50 -14.12
C ILE A 67 1.72 -4.58 -14.39
N ASN A 68 1.71 -5.18 -15.58
CA ASN A 68 0.79 -6.27 -15.89
C ASN A 68 0.96 -7.45 -14.92
N ARG A 69 2.21 -7.84 -14.64
CA ARG A 69 2.47 -8.87 -13.63
C ARG A 69 1.97 -8.47 -12.25
N ALA A 70 2.16 -7.22 -11.83
CA ALA A 70 1.70 -6.75 -10.54
C ALA A 70 0.16 -6.78 -10.44
N ILE A 71 -0.56 -6.35 -11.48
CA ILE A 71 -2.02 -6.41 -11.55
C ILE A 71 -2.51 -7.86 -11.45
N ASP A 72 -1.89 -8.79 -12.19
CA ASP A 72 -2.24 -10.21 -12.17
C ASP A 72 -1.99 -10.85 -10.79
N LYS A 73 -0.86 -10.56 -10.15
CA LYS A 73 -0.38 -11.28 -8.96
C LYS A 73 -0.82 -10.69 -7.63
N ILE A 74 -1.17 -9.41 -7.58
CA ILE A 74 -1.58 -8.76 -6.32
C ILE A 74 -2.87 -9.36 -5.73
N SER A 75 -3.70 -9.97 -6.56
CA SER A 75 -4.90 -10.69 -6.13
C SER A 75 -4.60 -11.85 -5.18
N ILE A 76 -3.40 -12.45 -5.26
CA ILE A 76 -2.99 -13.57 -4.39
C ILE A 76 -3.00 -13.16 -2.90
N PRO A 77 -2.21 -12.17 -2.45
CA PRO A 77 -2.28 -11.72 -1.06
C PRO A 77 -3.61 -11.04 -0.72
N MET A 78 -4.29 -10.43 -1.70
CA MET A 78 -5.61 -9.82 -1.46
C MET A 78 -6.69 -10.85 -1.12
N GLY A 79 -6.54 -12.10 -1.53
CA GLY A 79 -7.45 -13.18 -1.15
C GLY A 79 -7.55 -13.42 0.37
N HIS A 80 -6.58 -12.98 1.14
CA HIS A 80 -6.59 -13.10 2.60
C HIS A 80 -7.54 -12.15 3.32
N TYR A 81 -8.08 -11.13 2.66
CA TYR A 81 -9.10 -10.26 3.24
C TYR A 81 -10.50 -10.89 3.25
N ALA A 82 -10.72 -11.92 2.46
CA ALA A 82 -12.01 -12.62 2.45
C ALA A 82 -12.25 -13.40 3.75
N PRO A 83 -13.51 -13.48 4.24
CA PRO A 83 -14.70 -12.84 3.66
C PRO A 83 -15.02 -11.45 4.26
N ASP A 84 -14.40 -11.07 5.39
CA ASP A 84 -14.83 -9.99 6.27
C ASP A 84 -13.79 -8.87 6.46
N GLY A 85 -12.66 -8.94 5.78
CA GLY A 85 -11.60 -7.93 5.85
C GLY A 85 -10.56 -8.17 6.93
N ALA A 86 -10.68 -9.23 7.75
CA ALA A 86 -9.67 -9.55 8.76
C ALA A 86 -8.32 -9.90 8.11
N TYR A 87 -7.24 -9.49 8.77
CA TYR A 87 -5.90 -9.70 8.23
C TYR A 87 -5.08 -10.66 9.10
N PRO A 88 -4.65 -11.81 8.58
CA PRO A 88 -4.12 -12.91 9.40
C PRO A 88 -2.78 -12.60 10.08
N GLU A 89 -1.96 -11.74 9.51
CA GLU A 89 -0.64 -11.40 10.05
C GLU A 89 -0.68 -10.36 11.18
N GLY A 90 -1.88 -9.93 11.61
CA GLY A 90 -2.03 -8.92 12.67
C GLY A 90 -2.04 -7.47 12.14
N ILE A 91 -2.42 -6.56 13.03
CA ILE A 91 -2.73 -5.16 12.68
C ILE A 91 -1.49 -4.39 12.22
N GLY A 92 -0.31 -4.72 12.75
CA GLY A 92 0.95 -4.09 12.32
C GLY A 92 1.27 -4.39 10.85
N TYR A 93 1.18 -5.65 10.45
CA TYR A 93 1.37 -6.05 9.06
C TYR A 93 0.19 -5.69 8.16
N TRP A 94 -1.02 -5.61 8.72
CA TRP A 94 -2.15 -5.01 8.02
C TRP A 94 -1.81 -3.58 7.57
N ASP A 95 -1.36 -2.71 8.49
CA ASP A 95 -1.00 -1.33 8.14
C ASP A 95 0.09 -1.30 7.08
N TYR A 96 1.10 -2.13 7.23
CA TYR A 96 2.21 -2.20 6.28
C TYR A 96 1.76 -2.69 4.90
N GLY A 97 1.21 -3.89 4.81
CA GLY A 97 0.81 -4.51 3.54
C GLY A 97 -0.35 -3.77 2.87
N THR A 98 -1.41 -3.47 3.62
CA THR A 98 -2.62 -2.81 3.10
C THR A 98 -2.34 -1.38 2.64
N SER A 99 -1.49 -0.65 3.33
CA SER A 99 -1.11 0.71 2.90
C SER A 99 -0.41 0.70 1.55
N PHE A 100 0.53 -0.21 1.33
CA PHE A 100 1.17 -0.36 0.02
C PHE A 100 0.20 -0.87 -1.05
N ASN A 101 -0.74 -1.75 -0.68
CA ASN A 101 -1.77 -2.20 -1.61
C ASN A 101 -2.69 -1.05 -2.04
N ALA A 102 -3.16 -0.22 -1.10
CA ALA A 102 -3.96 0.96 -1.41
C ALA A 102 -3.19 1.98 -2.27
N MET A 103 -1.90 2.19 -1.98
CA MET A 103 -1.03 3.00 -2.83
C MET A 103 -0.93 2.43 -4.25
N PHE A 104 -0.74 1.12 -4.39
CA PHE A 104 -0.73 0.45 -5.70
C PHE A 104 -2.02 0.70 -6.47
N LEU A 105 -3.18 0.42 -5.86
CA LEU A 105 -4.49 0.61 -6.47
C LEU A 105 -4.72 2.08 -6.87
N SER A 106 -4.39 3.00 -5.98
CA SER A 106 -4.48 4.44 -6.27
C SER A 106 -3.60 4.87 -7.44
N ALA A 107 -2.38 4.32 -7.55
CA ALA A 107 -1.45 4.64 -8.61
C ALA A 107 -1.93 4.11 -9.98
N ILE A 108 -2.38 2.86 -10.06
CA ILE A 108 -2.88 2.29 -11.32
C ILE A 108 -4.19 2.92 -11.75
N GLU A 109 -5.11 3.19 -10.83
CA GLU A 109 -6.36 3.89 -11.13
C GLU A 109 -6.09 5.29 -11.69
N LYS A 110 -5.15 6.02 -11.11
CA LYS A 110 -4.77 7.35 -11.59
C LYS A 110 -4.04 7.31 -12.93
N ALA A 111 -3.22 6.31 -13.17
CA ALA A 111 -2.45 6.18 -14.41
C ALA A 111 -3.28 5.65 -15.58
N PHE A 112 -4.21 4.74 -15.32
CA PHE A 112 -4.94 3.99 -16.37
C PHE A 112 -6.45 4.19 -16.34
N GLY A 113 -6.99 4.96 -15.38
CA GLY A 113 -8.42 5.22 -15.22
C GLY A 113 -9.22 4.04 -14.65
N THR A 114 -8.54 2.98 -14.20
CA THR A 114 -9.17 1.79 -13.62
C THR A 114 -8.21 1.09 -12.66
N ASP A 115 -8.74 0.48 -11.62
CA ASP A 115 -8.02 -0.45 -10.75
C ASP A 115 -8.25 -1.92 -11.14
N TYR A 116 -8.87 -2.15 -12.32
CA TYR A 116 -9.19 -3.47 -12.86
C TYR A 116 -10.09 -4.32 -11.95
N GLY A 117 -10.91 -3.69 -11.10
CA GLY A 117 -11.80 -4.36 -10.15
C GLY A 117 -11.10 -4.95 -8.93
N LEU A 118 -9.82 -4.67 -8.74
CA LEU A 118 -9.05 -5.24 -7.62
C LEU A 118 -9.54 -4.75 -6.26
N SER A 119 -9.99 -3.50 -6.14
CA SER A 119 -10.54 -3.01 -4.86
C SER A 119 -11.83 -3.72 -4.45
N GLU A 120 -12.55 -4.31 -5.40
CA GLU A 120 -13.80 -5.03 -5.15
C GLU A 120 -13.62 -6.51 -4.82
N LEU A 121 -12.37 -6.99 -4.74
CA LEU A 121 -12.10 -8.36 -4.31
C LEU A 121 -12.70 -8.63 -2.92
N PRO A 122 -13.23 -9.86 -2.69
CA PRO A 122 -13.96 -10.19 -1.48
C PRO A 122 -13.21 -9.82 -0.20
N GLY A 123 -13.86 -9.06 0.68
CA GLY A 123 -13.33 -8.64 1.97
C GLY A 123 -12.42 -7.40 1.94
N PHE A 124 -11.88 -7.01 0.77
CA PHE A 124 -10.87 -5.95 0.76
C PHE A 124 -11.41 -4.58 1.24
N LEU A 125 -12.54 -4.11 0.74
CA LEU A 125 -13.12 -2.85 1.21
C LEU A 125 -13.64 -2.93 2.66
N LYS A 126 -14.00 -4.13 3.15
CA LYS A 126 -14.43 -4.33 4.53
C LYS A 126 -13.27 -4.22 5.55
N THR A 127 -12.03 -4.27 5.08
CA THR A 127 -10.88 -4.24 6.01
C THR A 127 -10.75 -2.91 6.77
N GLY A 128 -11.40 -1.83 6.30
CA GLY A 128 -11.56 -0.60 7.06
C GLY A 128 -12.37 -0.80 8.35
N GLU A 129 -13.47 -1.55 8.26
CA GLU A 129 -14.29 -1.92 9.43
C GLU A 129 -13.53 -2.84 10.39
N TYR A 130 -12.76 -3.80 9.87
CA TYR A 130 -11.93 -4.65 10.70
C TYR A 130 -11.01 -3.83 11.60
N ILE A 131 -10.33 -2.82 11.08
CA ILE A 131 -9.46 -1.93 11.89
C ILE A 131 -10.27 -1.08 12.87
N LEU A 132 -11.45 -0.62 12.50
CA LEU A 132 -12.32 0.10 13.43
C LEU A 132 -12.60 -0.75 14.67
N HIS A 133 -12.95 -2.02 14.50
CA HIS A 133 -13.29 -2.93 15.58
C HIS A 133 -12.07 -3.54 16.30
N ALA A 134 -10.90 -3.53 15.68
CA ALA A 134 -9.67 -4.02 16.27
C ALA A 134 -8.97 -3.02 17.20
N VAL A 135 -9.55 -1.82 17.40
CA VAL A 135 -9.04 -0.79 18.32
C VAL A 135 -9.99 -0.65 19.51
N THR A 136 -9.44 -0.79 20.70
CA THR A 136 -10.18 -0.64 21.97
C THR A 136 -10.45 0.82 22.31
N PRO A 137 -11.43 1.15 23.20
CA PRO A 137 -11.74 2.53 23.59
C PRO A 137 -10.55 3.32 24.16
N ASN A 138 -9.55 2.64 24.72
CA ASN A 138 -8.33 3.26 25.24
C ASN A 138 -7.22 3.41 24.17
N LEU A 139 -7.58 3.26 22.89
CA LEU A 139 -6.70 3.38 21.72
C LEU A 139 -5.52 2.40 21.75
N LYS A 140 -5.81 1.15 22.08
CA LYS A 140 -4.89 0.02 21.95
C LYS A 140 -5.43 -0.94 20.90
N HIS A 141 -4.53 -1.62 20.18
CA HIS A 141 -4.93 -2.71 19.31
C HIS A 141 -5.27 -3.97 20.09
N PHE A 142 -6.21 -4.75 19.59
CA PHE A 142 -6.35 -6.14 19.98
C PHE A 142 -5.09 -6.89 19.54
N ALA A 143 -4.37 -7.42 20.52
CA ALA A 143 -3.06 -8.03 20.28
C ALA A 143 -3.23 -9.49 19.83
N TYR A 144 -2.93 -9.77 18.60
CA TYR A 144 -2.76 -11.11 18.04
C TYR A 144 -1.68 -11.09 16.96
N SER A 145 -1.06 -12.25 16.67
CA SER A 145 0.05 -12.36 15.74
C SER A 145 1.17 -11.33 16.04
N ASP A 146 1.91 -10.88 15.06
CA ASP A 146 3.01 -9.93 15.19
C ASP A 146 2.51 -8.49 15.31
N ASN A 147 1.85 -8.15 16.41
CA ASN A 147 1.27 -6.84 16.61
C ASN A 147 1.69 -6.16 17.91
N GLY A 148 2.12 -4.91 17.83
CA GLY A 148 2.30 -4.03 18.98
C GLY A 148 0.98 -3.47 19.51
N GLY A 149 0.85 -3.32 20.83
CA GLY A 149 -0.40 -2.97 21.51
C GLY A 149 -0.90 -1.53 21.39
N THR A 150 -0.20 -0.61 20.70
CA THR A 150 -0.60 0.81 20.63
C THR A 150 -1.16 1.15 19.26
N ALA A 151 -2.38 1.70 19.24
CA ALA A 151 -3.00 2.15 17.98
C ALA A 151 -2.18 3.26 17.31
N PHE A 152 -2.13 3.24 16.00
CA PHE A 152 -1.39 4.18 15.16
C PHE A 152 -2.32 4.92 14.19
N LEU A 153 -1.86 6.07 13.72
CA LEU A 153 -2.51 6.76 12.61
C LEU A 153 -2.20 6.00 11.32
N ALA A 154 -3.24 5.52 10.66
CA ALA A 154 -3.17 4.77 9.40
C ALA A 154 -3.69 5.61 8.23
N PRO A 155 -2.83 6.24 7.41
CA PRO A 155 -3.24 7.06 6.27
C PRO A 155 -4.16 6.33 5.30
N THR A 156 -3.98 5.03 5.12
CA THR A 156 -4.79 4.20 4.23
C THR A 156 -6.29 4.17 4.60
N MET A 157 -6.64 4.49 5.85
CA MET A 157 -8.05 4.59 6.25
C MET A 157 -8.79 5.72 5.50
N PHE A 158 -8.08 6.77 5.08
CA PHE A 158 -8.67 7.83 4.26
C PHE A 158 -8.96 7.35 2.84
N TRP A 159 -8.13 6.47 2.28
CA TRP A 159 -8.40 5.80 1.02
C TRP A 159 -9.64 4.91 1.11
N PHE A 160 -9.78 4.10 2.17
CA PHE A 160 -10.98 3.29 2.39
C PHE A 160 -12.24 4.15 2.55
N TYR A 161 -12.14 5.26 3.28
CA TYR A 161 -13.23 6.22 3.38
C TYR A 161 -13.59 6.78 1.99
N ASP A 162 -12.61 7.15 1.18
CA ASP A 162 -12.90 7.66 -0.16
C ASP A 162 -13.62 6.62 -1.04
N LYS A 163 -13.26 5.36 -0.93
CA LYS A 163 -13.90 4.26 -1.68
C LYS A 163 -15.29 3.89 -1.14
N THR A 164 -15.46 3.80 0.17
CA THR A 164 -16.71 3.33 0.79
C THR A 164 -17.71 4.43 1.11
N LYS A 165 -17.24 5.67 1.26
CA LYS A 165 -17.98 6.84 1.79
C LYS A 165 -18.55 6.62 3.20
N ASP A 166 -18.06 5.63 3.93
CA ASP A 166 -18.42 5.36 5.31
C ASP A 166 -17.49 6.11 6.28
N ALA A 167 -17.95 7.21 6.83
CA ALA A 167 -17.17 8.02 7.78
C ALA A 167 -16.95 7.32 9.13
N SER A 168 -17.71 6.28 9.47
CA SER A 168 -17.57 5.56 10.75
C SER A 168 -16.19 4.92 10.89
N ILE A 169 -15.59 4.44 9.80
CA ILE A 169 -14.26 3.81 9.80
C ILE A 169 -13.15 4.77 10.23
N LEU A 170 -13.36 6.08 10.13
CA LEU A 170 -12.40 7.10 10.54
C LEU A 170 -12.46 7.42 12.03
N TYR A 171 -13.42 6.89 12.80
CA TYR A 171 -13.62 7.25 14.19
C TYR A 171 -12.33 7.17 15.02
N ASN A 172 -11.65 6.03 15.00
CA ASN A 172 -10.40 5.86 15.73
C ASN A 172 -9.27 6.77 15.25
N GLN A 173 -9.20 7.05 13.94
CA GLN A 173 -8.22 7.95 13.36
C GLN A 173 -8.41 9.38 13.85
N VAL A 174 -9.65 9.84 13.95
CA VAL A 174 -10.01 11.15 14.51
C VAL A 174 -9.64 11.24 16.00
N GLN A 175 -9.91 10.20 16.79
CA GLN A 175 -9.52 10.18 18.21
C GLN A 175 -7.99 10.22 18.40
N LEU A 176 -7.25 9.45 17.59
CA LEU A 176 -5.80 9.48 17.57
C LEU A 176 -5.24 10.84 17.17
N TYR A 177 -5.84 11.47 16.16
CA TYR A 177 -5.45 12.80 15.71
C TYR A 177 -5.69 13.85 16.80
N LYS A 178 -6.85 13.84 17.47
CA LYS A 178 -7.17 14.75 18.58
C LYS A 178 -6.21 14.60 19.75
N LYS A 179 -5.74 13.37 20.02
CA LYS A 179 -4.85 13.10 21.14
C LYS A 179 -3.42 13.64 20.93
N ASP A 180 -2.80 13.32 19.79
CA ASP A 180 -1.40 13.66 19.51
C ASP A 180 -1.07 13.63 18.00
N GLY A 181 -2.02 14.08 17.15
CA GLY A 181 -1.98 13.96 15.69
C GLY A 181 -0.72 14.54 15.05
N GLN A 182 -0.27 15.73 15.46
CA GLN A 182 0.96 16.34 14.91
C GLN A 182 2.18 15.43 15.10
N LYS A 183 2.32 14.81 16.28
CA LYS A 183 3.43 13.89 16.57
C LYS A 183 3.33 12.63 15.72
N ARG A 184 2.12 12.11 15.50
CA ARG A 184 1.88 10.91 14.68
C ARG A 184 2.15 11.17 13.21
N ILE A 185 1.66 12.28 12.67
CA ILE A 185 1.90 12.69 11.28
C ILE A 185 3.39 12.81 11.01
N LYS A 186 4.15 13.50 11.87
CA LYS A 186 5.60 13.66 11.71
C LYS A 186 6.38 12.33 11.69
N LYS A 187 5.86 11.29 12.33
CA LYS A 187 6.49 9.98 12.40
C LYS A 187 6.04 9.02 11.30
N ASN A 188 4.94 9.31 10.61
CA ASN A 188 4.38 8.43 9.61
C ASN A 188 4.80 8.88 8.20
N ARG A 189 5.66 8.07 7.56
CA ARG A 189 6.18 8.35 6.19
C ARG A 189 5.08 8.43 5.12
N LEU A 190 3.91 7.80 5.37
CA LEU A 190 2.78 7.81 4.44
C LEU A 190 1.77 8.92 4.77
N ALA A 191 1.99 9.73 5.81
CA ALA A 191 1.07 10.80 6.17
C ALA A 191 0.74 11.76 5.01
N PRO A 192 1.66 12.09 4.07
CA PRO A 192 1.30 12.91 2.91
C PRO A 192 0.20 12.32 2.02
N ALA A 193 0.04 11.00 2.02
CA ALA A 193 -1.02 10.34 1.25
C ALA A 193 -2.44 10.71 1.74
N MET A 194 -2.61 11.11 3.00
CA MET A 194 -3.88 11.62 3.55
C MET A 194 -4.38 12.88 2.84
N LEU A 195 -3.51 13.57 2.09
CA LEU A 195 -3.90 14.72 1.28
C LEU A 195 -4.34 14.34 -0.13
N LEU A 196 -4.13 13.10 -0.53
CA LEU A 196 -4.44 12.56 -1.86
C LEU A 196 -5.72 11.76 -1.86
N TRP A 197 -6.14 11.29 -0.69
CA TRP A 197 -7.30 10.42 -0.47
C TRP A 197 -8.45 11.11 0.27
#